data_50463256d00cbdc0b5782ce70e28b2be
#
_entry.id   50463256d00cbdc0b5782ce70e28b2be
#
_cell.length_a   1.000
_cell.length_b   1.000
_cell.length_c   1.000
_cell.angle_alpha   90.00
_cell.angle_beta   90.00
_cell.angle_gamma   90.00
#
_symmetry.space_group_name_H-M   'P 1'
#
loop_
_entity.id
_entity.type
_entity.pdbx_description
1 polymer ?
#
loop_
_entity_poly.entity_id
_entity_poly.type
_entity_poly.pdbx_seq_one_letter_code
_entity_poly.pdbx_strand_id
1 'polypeptide(L)'
;NSLRGGLWLERGRRSVTRDWHRLLDTRIGMNYDHRPYWVQFKDAYELDEVMYYVEDVARIGAFAARIGVKQFFVDQRRDERINGQQHVRSDSESDPLFSAGLTWATPVEGMEVFAGFSENFAAIPSGVLGETDPVVLSRVKPETADNIELGLRVSRWPLTASATLYDIRFDNRIVYVPASFVDGIDYLGETDGVYENYGGVHSRGLETALGYGWDNGWRLSGAHTYNKSTYLGSGDAKRDEALEIVEGAQVFGIPKHTLVLSADWQGEAWNFGLSGRYLGERYLDASNSEKIDAVTLFNAHVGVDLVDISPRLKGMAVDLTVNNLTDKRYLSGVDGGGSAFIGAPRAVSVALTVDF
;
A
#
# COMPACT_ATOMS: atom_id res chain seq x y z
N ASN A 1 -9.06 15.07 -30.50
CA ASN A 1 -9.57 13.89 -29.80
C ASN A 1 -8.59 12.73 -30.00
N SER A 2 -8.49 11.87 -29.02
CA SER A 2 -7.66 10.67 -29.06
C SER A 2 -8.43 9.52 -28.44
N LEU A 3 -9.03 8.68 -29.30
CA LEU A 3 -9.70 7.46 -28.86
C LEU A 3 -8.65 6.34 -28.69
N ARG A 4 -8.67 5.67 -27.56
CA ARG A 4 -7.81 4.53 -27.23
C ARG A 4 -8.66 3.37 -26.75
N GLY A 5 -8.23 2.17 -27.06
CA GLY A 5 -8.83 0.95 -26.54
C GLY A 5 -7.78 -0.12 -26.44
N GLY A 6 -7.96 -1.04 -25.53
CA GLY A 6 -7.01 -2.11 -25.31
C GLY A 6 -7.63 -3.32 -24.62
N LEU A 7 -6.87 -4.42 -24.71
CA LEU A 7 -7.13 -5.67 -24.07
C LEU A 7 -5.91 -6.03 -23.24
N TRP A 8 -6.12 -6.36 -21.96
CA TRP A 8 -5.12 -6.91 -21.07
C TRP A 8 -5.44 -8.38 -20.82
N LEU A 9 -4.44 -9.22 -20.95
CA LEU A 9 -4.52 -10.65 -20.68
C LEU A 9 -3.40 -11.01 -19.71
N GLU A 10 -3.75 -11.58 -18.57
CA GLU A 10 -2.79 -12.06 -17.59
C GLU A 10 -3.05 -13.53 -17.27
N ARG A 11 -1.98 -14.29 -17.16
CA ARG A 11 -2.01 -15.65 -16.64
C ARG A 11 -0.93 -15.82 -15.61
N GLY A 12 -1.32 -16.07 -14.37
CA GLY A 12 -0.45 -16.28 -13.23
C GLY A 12 -0.49 -17.73 -12.74
N ARG A 13 0.66 -18.25 -12.29
CA ARG A 13 0.76 -19.54 -11.59
C ARG A 13 1.66 -19.39 -10.38
N ARG A 14 1.22 -19.90 -9.24
CA ARG A 14 1.96 -19.88 -7.99
C ARG A 14 1.83 -21.21 -7.28
N SER A 15 2.94 -21.74 -6.77
CA SER A 15 2.92 -22.86 -5.81
C SER A 15 3.33 -22.35 -4.44
N VAL A 16 2.61 -22.78 -3.42
CA VAL A 16 2.88 -22.48 -2.02
C VAL A 16 2.96 -23.78 -1.24
N THR A 17 4.02 -23.93 -0.47
CA THR A 17 4.19 -25.08 0.44
C THR A 17 4.55 -24.53 1.81
N ARG A 18 3.92 -25.03 2.86
CA ARG A 18 4.31 -24.76 4.24
C ARG A 18 4.85 -26.02 4.88
N ASP A 19 6.15 -25.99 5.16
CA ASP A 19 6.91 -27.07 5.77
C ASP A 19 7.31 -26.69 7.18
N TRP A 20 7.19 -27.64 8.11
CA TRP A 20 7.61 -27.46 9.50
C TRP A 20 8.85 -28.30 9.77
N HIS A 21 9.90 -27.68 10.31
CA HIS A 21 11.17 -28.28 10.58
C HIS A 21 11.50 -28.24 12.08
N ARG A 22 12.14 -29.30 12.58
CA ARG A 22 12.59 -29.33 13.97
C ARG A 22 13.82 -28.43 14.14
N LEU A 23 13.82 -27.60 15.15
CA LEU A 23 15.01 -26.89 15.59
C LEU A 23 15.92 -27.87 16.35
N LEU A 24 17.17 -28.01 15.90
CA LEU A 24 18.13 -28.95 16.48
C LEU A 24 18.95 -28.31 17.58
N ASP A 25 19.46 -27.10 17.38
CA ASP A 25 20.22 -26.35 18.38
C ASP A 25 20.11 -24.84 18.16
N THR A 26 19.44 -24.14 19.06
CA THR A 26 19.26 -22.69 19.01
C THR A 26 20.49 -21.90 19.46
N ARG A 27 21.49 -22.55 20.11
CA ARG A 27 22.70 -21.90 20.62
C ARG A 27 23.71 -21.57 19.52
N ILE A 28 23.64 -22.27 18.40
CA ILE A 28 24.54 -22.11 17.24
C ILE A 28 23.85 -21.45 16.04
N GLY A 29 22.79 -20.67 16.29
CA GLY A 29 21.98 -20.01 15.25
C GLY A 29 20.80 -20.85 14.78
N MET A 30 20.35 -20.64 13.54
CA MET A 30 19.19 -21.33 12.94
C MET A 30 19.60 -22.74 12.46
N ASN A 31 19.96 -23.62 13.39
CA ASN A 31 20.27 -25.02 13.08
C ASN A 31 18.99 -25.85 13.18
N TYR A 32 18.48 -26.28 12.04
CA TYR A 32 17.25 -27.05 11.93
C TYR A 32 17.43 -28.30 11.07
N ASP A 33 16.53 -29.28 11.26
CA ASP A 33 16.48 -30.47 10.41
C ASP A 33 16.03 -30.07 9.00
N HIS A 34 16.82 -30.42 7.99
CA HIS A 34 16.48 -30.14 6.58
C HIS A 34 15.31 -30.95 6.05
N ARG A 35 14.90 -31.99 6.75
CA ARG A 35 13.70 -32.77 6.40
C ARG A 35 12.53 -32.24 7.22
N PRO A 36 11.44 -31.82 6.55
CA PRO A 36 10.24 -31.42 7.27
C PRO A 36 9.68 -32.64 8.04
N TYR A 37 9.28 -32.42 9.28
CA TYR A 37 8.55 -33.43 10.02
C TYR A 37 7.06 -33.38 9.70
N TRP A 38 6.58 -32.28 9.15
CA TRP A 38 5.21 -32.10 8.71
C TRP A 38 5.14 -31.11 7.54
N VAL A 39 4.33 -31.45 6.52
CA VAL A 39 3.94 -30.55 5.44
C VAL A 39 2.48 -30.20 5.69
N GLN A 40 2.23 -28.97 6.10
CA GLN A 40 0.90 -28.52 6.50
C GLN A 40 -0.02 -28.40 5.27
N PHE A 41 0.48 -27.74 4.20
CA PHE A 41 -0.23 -27.65 2.93
C PHE A 41 0.74 -27.56 1.74
N LYS A 42 0.24 -27.96 0.60
CA LYS A 42 0.94 -27.82 -0.69
C LYS A 42 -0.08 -27.50 -1.77
N ASP A 43 -0.13 -26.25 -2.16
CA ASP A 43 -1.13 -25.68 -3.04
C ASP A 43 -0.54 -25.19 -4.35
N ALA A 44 -1.32 -25.30 -5.42
CA ALA A 44 -1.08 -24.63 -6.68
C ALA A 44 -2.24 -23.67 -6.96
N TYR A 45 -1.90 -22.43 -7.27
CA TYR A 45 -2.84 -21.39 -7.66
C TYR A 45 -2.67 -21.06 -9.13
N GLU A 46 -3.77 -20.90 -9.83
CA GLU A 46 -3.81 -20.36 -11.19
C GLU A 46 -4.72 -19.12 -11.18
N LEU A 47 -4.30 -18.11 -11.95
CA LEU A 47 -5.03 -16.87 -12.21
C LEU A 47 -5.10 -16.67 -13.71
N ASP A 48 -6.29 -16.51 -14.24
CA ASP A 48 -6.53 -16.03 -15.60
C ASP A 48 -7.34 -14.74 -15.49
N GLU A 49 -6.80 -13.63 -16.02
CA GLU A 49 -7.45 -12.32 -16.02
C GLU A 49 -7.58 -11.77 -17.43
N VAL A 50 -8.75 -11.25 -17.72
CA VAL A 50 -9.06 -10.49 -18.94
C VAL A 50 -9.61 -9.13 -18.54
N MET A 51 -9.04 -8.05 -19.07
CA MET A 51 -9.59 -6.71 -18.93
C MET A 51 -9.64 -6.02 -20.29
N TYR A 52 -10.73 -5.35 -20.60
CA TYR A 52 -10.80 -4.44 -21.72
C TYR A 52 -11.12 -3.02 -21.28
N TYR A 53 -10.69 -2.06 -22.07
CA TYR A 53 -11.00 -0.66 -21.83
C TYR A 53 -11.15 0.11 -23.12
N VAL A 54 -11.93 1.19 -23.02
CA VAL A 54 -12.05 2.24 -24.07
C VAL A 54 -11.98 3.58 -23.37
N GLU A 55 -11.17 4.49 -23.90
CA GLU A 55 -10.98 5.84 -23.39
C GLU A 55 -10.96 6.85 -24.54
N ASP A 56 -11.64 7.98 -24.38
CA ASP A 56 -11.50 9.15 -25.24
C ASP A 56 -10.95 10.34 -24.46
N VAL A 57 -9.99 11.03 -25.09
CA VAL A 57 -9.40 12.25 -24.57
C VAL A 57 -9.60 13.38 -25.57
N ALA A 58 -10.44 14.34 -25.19
CA ALA A 58 -10.72 15.55 -25.97
C ALA A 58 -9.93 16.73 -25.41
N ARG A 59 -9.27 17.52 -26.28
CA ARG A 59 -8.62 18.77 -25.92
C ARG A 59 -9.26 19.93 -26.66
N ILE A 60 -9.72 20.93 -25.92
CA ILE A 60 -10.39 22.12 -26.44
C ILE A 60 -9.80 23.35 -25.74
N GLY A 61 -8.93 24.05 -26.44
CA GLY A 61 -8.21 25.18 -25.85
C GLY A 61 -7.38 24.78 -24.62
N ALA A 62 -7.66 25.41 -23.50
CA ALA A 62 -6.97 25.14 -22.23
C ALA A 62 -7.57 23.94 -21.46
N PHE A 63 -8.59 23.28 -21.96
CA PHE A 63 -9.24 22.15 -21.29
C PHE A 63 -8.88 20.82 -21.94
N ALA A 64 -8.66 19.81 -21.10
CA ALA A 64 -8.55 18.42 -21.51
C ALA A 64 -9.58 17.60 -20.73
N ALA A 65 -10.52 16.97 -21.43
CA ALA A 65 -11.52 16.08 -20.86
C ALA A 65 -11.16 14.63 -21.22
N ARG A 66 -11.33 13.73 -20.26
CA ARG A 66 -11.13 12.29 -20.41
C ARG A 66 -12.38 11.58 -19.95
N ILE A 67 -12.84 10.61 -20.72
CA ILE A 67 -13.89 9.66 -20.32
C ILE A 67 -13.42 8.26 -20.68
N GLY A 68 -13.73 7.29 -19.85
CA GLY A 68 -13.33 5.91 -20.09
C GLY A 68 -14.27 4.92 -19.42
N VAL A 69 -14.23 3.71 -19.93
CA VAL A 69 -14.87 2.53 -19.35
C VAL A 69 -13.91 1.35 -19.43
N LYS A 70 -13.89 0.54 -18.39
CA LYS A 70 -13.14 -0.72 -18.32
C LYS A 70 -13.98 -1.80 -17.64
N GLN A 71 -13.67 -3.07 -17.92
CA GLN A 71 -14.30 -4.19 -17.24
C GLN A 71 -13.30 -5.32 -17.06
N PHE A 72 -13.40 -6.01 -15.93
CA PHE A 72 -12.50 -7.10 -15.51
C PHE A 72 -13.27 -8.41 -15.42
N PHE A 73 -12.60 -9.48 -15.83
CA PHE A 73 -13.01 -10.87 -15.67
C PHE A 73 -11.83 -11.63 -15.10
N VAL A 74 -11.97 -12.16 -13.89
CA VAL A 74 -10.89 -12.83 -13.17
C VAL A 74 -11.35 -14.22 -12.76
N ASP A 75 -10.68 -15.25 -13.26
CA ASP A 75 -10.86 -16.64 -12.87
C ASP A 75 -9.67 -17.07 -12.01
N GLN A 76 -9.94 -17.60 -10.84
CA GLN A 76 -8.92 -18.09 -9.94
C GLN A 76 -9.21 -19.52 -9.51
N ARG A 77 -8.15 -20.33 -9.42
CA ARG A 77 -8.22 -21.73 -9.00
C ARG A 77 -7.16 -22.04 -7.98
N ARG A 78 -7.51 -22.87 -7.00
CA ARG A 78 -6.59 -23.49 -6.06
C ARG A 78 -6.75 -25.00 -6.15
N ASP A 79 -5.63 -25.67 -6.37
CA ASP A 79 -5.51 -27.11 -6.30
C ASP A 79 -4.68 -27.49 -5.08
N GLU A 80 -5.31 -28.08 -4.07
CA GLU A 80 -4.61 -28.66 -2.94
C GLU A 80 -4.01 -30.00 -3.38
N ARG A 81 -2.69 -30.19 -3.17
CA ARG A 81 -1.95 -31.38 -3.64
C ARG A 81 -1.74 -32.45 -2.60
N ILE A 82 -2.11 -32.18 -1.35
CA ILE A 82 -2.07 -33.09 -0.20
C ILE A 82 -3.40 -32.97 0.56
N ASN A 83 -3.61 -33.75 1.62
CA ASN A 83 -4.75 -33.62 2.55
C ASN A 83 -6.16 -33.72 1.92
N GLY A 84 -6.35 -34.38 0.81
CA GLY A 84 -7.69 -34.58 0.23
C GLY A 84 -7.87 -34.09 -1.19
N GLN A 85 -6.90 -33.37 -1.74
CA GLN A 85 -6.88 -32.91 -3.13
C GLN A 85 -8.12 -32.09 -3.52
N GLN A 86 -8.40 -31.08 -2.73
CA GLN A 86 -9.51 -30.17 -2.99
C GLN A 86 -9.21 -29.25 -4.17
N HIS A 87 -10.25 -28.99 -4.96
CA HIS A 87 -10.23 -28.03 -6.07
C HIS A 87 -11.22 -26.93 -5.78
N VAL A 88 -10.72 -25.71 -5.63
CA VAL A 88 -11.54 -24.53 -5.36
C VAL A 88 -11.41 -23.53 -6.50
N ARG A 89 -12.52 -22.97 -6.92
CA ARG A 89 -12.56 -21.94 -7.98
C ARG A 89 -13.34 -20.73 -7.50
N SER A 90 -12.89 -19.56 -7.89
CA SER A 90 -13.57 -18.28 -7.68
C SER A 90 -13.53 -17.49 -8.96
N ASP A 91 -14.70 -17.06 -9.41
CA ASP A 91 -14.87 -16.15 -10.52
C ASP A 91 -15.22 -14.76 -9.96
N SER A 92 -14.55 -13.73 -10.43
CA SER A 92 -14.84 -12.33 -10.08
C SER A 92 -15.02 -11.54 -11.37
N GLU A 93 -16.17 -10.92 -11.51
CA GLU A 93 -16.48 -10.04 -12.64
C GLU A 93 -16.84 -8.66 -12.10
N SER A 94 -16.30 -7.60 -12.71
CA SER A 94 -16.74 -6.25 -12.41
C SER A 94 -17.93 -5.87 -13.29
N ASP A 95 -18.79 -4.98 -12.79
CA ASP A 95 -19.62 -4.16 -13.67
C ASP A 95 -18.71 -3.31 -14.60
N PRO A 96 -19.24 -2.73 -15.70
CA PRO A 96 -18.54 -1.70 -16.44
C PRO A 96 -18.17 -0.53 -15.52
N LEU A 97 -16.87 -0.28 -15.33
CA LEU A 97 -16.32 0.73 -14.44
C LEU A 97 -16.05 2.01 -15.22
N PHE A 98 -16.69 3.09 -14.84
CA PHE A 98 -16.57 4.37 -15.50
C PHE A 98 -15.49 5.24 -14.88
N SER A 99 -14.91 6.11 -15.71
CA SER A 99 -14.03 7.17 -15.27
C SER A 99 -14.25 8.44 -16.08
N ALA A 100 -14.16 9.59 -15.42
CA ALA A 100 -14.24 10.90 -16.06
C ALA A 100 -13.19 11.83 -15.42
N GLY A 101 -12.56 12.66 -16.21
CA GLY A 101 -11.59 13.62 -15.74
C GLY A 101 -11.62 14.90 -16.56
N LEU A 102 -11.39 16.03 -15.90
CA LEU A 102 -11.26 17.33 -16.52
C LEU A 102 -10.00 18.01 -15.97
N THR A 103 -9.16 18.49 -16.87
CA THR A 103 -7.99 19.31 -16.52
C THR A 103 -8.10 20.66 -17.22
N TRP A 104 -7.87 21.71 -16.49
CA TRP A 104 -7.79 23.07 -16.98
C TRP A 104 -6.39 23.63 -16.79
N ALA A 105 -5.69 23.87 -17.89
CA ALA A 105 -4.45 24.64 -17.89
C ALA A 105 -4.80 26.11 -17.67
N THR A 106 -4.50 26.65 -16.50
CA THR A 106 -4.90 28.00 -16.11
C THR A 106 -4.05 29.04 -16.89
N PRO A 107 -4.45 30.33 -16.87
CA PRO A 107 -3.62 31.40 -17.42
C PRO A 107 -2.29 31.61 -16.69
N VAL A 108 -2.13 31.05 -15.49
CA VAL A 108 -0.87 31.04 -14.74
C VAL A 108 0.02 29.94 -15.29
N GLU A 109 1.17 30.31 -15.83
CA GLU A 109 2.12 29.37 -16.42
C GLU A 109 2.52 28.25 -15.48
N GLY A 110 2.43 27.00 -15.95
CA GLY A 110 2.74 25.80 -15.18
C GLY A 110 1.69 25.42 -14.13
N MET A 111 0.53 26.10 -14.06
CA MET A 111 -0.55 25.79 -13.11
C MET A 111 -1.73 25.13 -13.81
N GLU A 112 -2.18 24.02 -13.25
CA GLU A 112 -3.35 23.27 -13.70
C GLU A 112 -4.31 23.00 -12.53
N VAL A 113 -5.60 23.01 -12.83
CA VAL A 113 -6.66 22.54 -11.93
C VAL A 113 -7.27 21.31 -12.56
N PHE A 114 -7.55 20.31 -11.76
CA PHE A 114 -8.17 19.08 -12.25
C PHE A 114 -9.28 18.58 -11.33
N ALA A 115 -10.23 17.87 -11.93
CA ALA A 115 -11.26 17.11 -11.24
C ALA A 115 -11.35 15.73 -11.87
N GLY A 116 -11.62 14.71 -11.08
CA GLY A 116 -11.73 13.34 -11.51
C GLY A 116 -12.78 12.54 -10.75
N PHE A 117 -13.36 11.58 -11.45
CA PHE A 117 -14.19 10.51 -10.89
C PHE A 117 -13.70 9.18 -11.46
N SER A 118 -13.65 8.13 -10.65
CA SER A 118 -13.36 6.78 -11.12
C SER A 118 -13.99 5.71 -10.24
N GLU A 119 -14.54 4.70 -10.90
CA GLU A 119 -14.95 3.44 -10.28
C GLU A 119 -13.79 2.45 -10.36
N ASN A 120 -13.59 1.70 -9.30
CA ASN A 120 -12.51 0.74 -9.16
C ASN A 120 -13.03 -0.60 -8.63
N PHE A 121 -12.29 -1.65 -8.92
CA PHE A 121 -12.62 -3.03 -8.61
C PHE A 121 -11.37 -3.76 -8.11
N ALA A 122 -11.54 -4.63 -7.12
CA ALA A 122 -10.54 -5.59 -6.72
C ALA A 122 -11.20 -6.98 -6.65
N ALA A 123 -10.63 -7.92 -7.41
CA ALA A 123 -11.07 -9.31 -7.38
C ALA A 123 -10.90 -9.92 -5.99
N ILE A 124 -11.61 -11.00 -5.72
CA ILE A 124 -11.49 -11.78 -4.49
C ILE A 124 -10.02 -12.21 -4.34
N PRO A 125 -9.36 -11.92 -3.19
CA PRO A 125 -7.98 -12.31 -2.97
C PRO A 125 -7.78 -13.83 -3.00
N SER A 126 -6.66 -14.29 -3.52
CA SER A 126 -6.35 -15.74 -3.59
C SER A 126 -6.33 -16.46 -2.24
N GLY A 127 -6.16 -15.72 -1.12
CA GLY A 127 -6.28 -16.27 0.23
C GLY A 127 -7.66 -16.82 0.55
N VAL A 128 -8.71 -16.22 -0.03
CA VAL A 128 -10.10 -16.68 0.16
C VAL A 128 -10.30 -18.09 -0.42
N LEU A 129 -9.52 -18.49 -1.44
CA LEU A 129 -9.59 -19.86 -1.98
C LEU A 129 -9.04 -20.90 -1.00
N GLY A 130 -8.41 -20.47 0.11
CA GLY A 130 -8.06 -21.32 1.24
C GLY A 130 -9.29 -21.78 2.04
N GLU A 131 -10.37 -20.99 2.00
CA GLU A 131 -11.65 -21.39 2.57
C GLU A 131 -12.24 -22.57 1.78
N THR A 132 -12.53 -23.63 2.48
CA THR A 132 -13.01 -24.89 1.88
C THR A 132 -14.51 -25.05 1.94
N ASP A 133 -15.21 -24.23 2.76
CA ASP A 133 -16.67 -24.22 2.82
C ASP A 133 -17.26 -23.48 1.61
N PRO A 134 -17.92 -24.18 0.66
CA PRO A 134 -18.51 -23.56 -0.52
C PRO A 134 -19.58 -22.51 -0.17
N VAL A 135 -20.21 -22.61 0.98
CA VAL A 135 -21.23 -21.65 1.43
C VAL A 135 -20.58 -20.32 1.82
N VAL A 136 -19.45 -20.38 2.53
CA VAL A 136 -18.68 -19.18 2.91
C VAL A 136 -18.12 -18.55 1.64
N LEU A 137 -17.46 -19.33 0.79
CA LEU A 137 -16.86 -18.84 -0.45
C LEU A 137 -17.89 -18.15 -1.37
N SER A 138 -19.11 -18.71 -1.47
CA SER A 138 -20.17 -18.15 -2.31
C SER A 138 -20.73 -16.80 -1.83
N ARG A 139 -20.45 -16.42 -0.57
CA ARG A 139 -20.92 -15.15 0.03
C ARG A 139 -19.92 -14.02 -0.15
N VAL A 140 -18.65 -14.34 -0.38
CA VAL A 140 -17.61 -13.33 -0.55
C VAL A 140 -17.77 -12.67 -1.92
N LYS A 141 -17.87 -11.34 -1.92
CA LYS A 141 -18.00 -10.51 -3.14
C LYS A 141 -16.71 -9.74 -3.38
N PRO A 142 -16.38 -9.42 -4.63
CA PRO A 142 -15.29 -8.50 -4.96
C PRO A 142 -15.47 -7.13 -4.27
N GLU A 143 -14.35 -6.49 -3.98
CA GLU A 143 -14.37 -5.12 -3.45
C GLU A 143 -14.55 -4.12 -4.58
N THR A 144 -15.29 -3.04 -4.30
CA THR A 144 -15.45 -1.91 -5.22
C THR A 144 -15.10 -0.60 -4.53
N ALA A 145 -14.75 0.43 -5.31
CA ALA A 145 -14.52 1.74 -4.76
C ALA A 145 -14.87 2.84 -5.78
N ASP A 146 -15.54 3.87 -5.28
CA ASP A 146 -15.79 5.12 -5.99
C ASP A 146 -14.83 6.18 -5.46
N ASN A 147 -14.16 6.89 -6.37
CA ASN A 147 -13.22 7.94 -6.05
C ASN A 147 -13.61 9.26 -6.75
N ILE A 148 -13.67 10.34 -5.99
CA ILE A 148 -13.82 11.70 -6.48
C ILE A 148 -12.61 12.51 -6.03
N GLU A 149 -12.02 13.26 -6.96
CA GLU A 149 -10.86 14.09 -6.71
C GLU A 149 -11.05 15.51 -7.27
N LEU A 150 -10.54 16.49 -6.55
CA LEU A 150 -10.40 17.87 -7.01
C LEU A 150 -9.03 18.37 -6.57
N GLY A 151 -8.24 18.85 -7.50
CA GLY A 151 -6.91 19.30 -7.15
C GLY A 151 -6.35 20.38 -8.04
N LEU A 152 -5.24 20.91 -7.61
CA LEU A 152 -4.39 21.81 -8.35
C LEU A 152 -2.94 21.33 -8.30
N ARG A 153 -2.18 21.63 -9.35
CA ARG A 153 -0.74 21.42 -9.40
C ARG A 153 -0.04 22.59 -10.07
N VAL A 154 1.14 22.88 -9.58
CA VAL A 154 2.05 23.88 -10.14
C VAL A 154 3.36 23.17 -10.45
N SER A 155 3.85 23.35 -11.67
CA SER A 155 5.17 22.87 -12.10
C SER A 155 5.86 23.97 -12.89
N ARG A 156 6.54 24.85 -12.15
CA ARG A 156 7.28 25.98 -12.72
C ARG A 156 8.50 26.24 -11.86
N TRP A 157 9.68 26.02 -12.43
CA TRP A 157 10.93 26.29 -11.73
C TRP A 157 10.94 27.70 -11.11
N PRO A 158 11.37 27.86 -9.84
CA PRO A 158 11.90 26.85 -8.91
C PRO A 158 10.86 26.11 -8.06
N LEU A 159 9.58 26.33 -8.32
CA LEU A 159 8.46 25.83 -7.51
C LEU A 159 7.77 24.63 -8.15
N THR A 160 7.55 23.58 -7.36
CA THR A 160 6.56 22.53 -7.61
C THR A 160 5.60 22.45 -6.46
N ALA A 161 4.29 22.39 -6.72
CA ALA A 161 3.30 22.27 -5.67
C ALA A 161 2.10 21.45 -6.15
N SER A 162 1.45 20.75 -5.27
CA SER A 162 0.15 20.12 -5.51
C SER A 162 -0.71 20.15 -4.26
N ALA A 163 -2.02 20.21 -4.46
CA ALA A 163 -3.02 20.01 -3.43
C ALA A 163 -4.20 19.25 -4.05
N THR A 164 -4.62 18.14 -3.43
CA THR A 164 -5.72 17.30 -3.91
C THR A 164 -6.66 16.98 -2.75
N LEU A 165 -7.91 17.36 -2.90
CA LEU A 165 -9.01 16.87 -2.07
C LEU A 165 -9.52 15.59 -2.69
N TYR A 166 -9.78 14.58 -1.86
CA TYR A 166 -10.33 13.32 -2.30
C TYR A 166 -11.45 12.84 -1.38
N ASP A 167 -12.37 12.08 -1.97
CA ASP A 167 -13.43 11.35 -1.28
C ASP A 167 -13.53 9.97 -1.94
N ILE A 168 -13.23 8.91 -1.17
CA ILE A 168 -13.19 7.53 -1.65
C ILE A 168 -14.11 6.69 -0.77
N ARG A 169 -15.07 6.02 -1.38
CA ARG A 169 -15.93 5.06 -0.73
C ARG A 169 -15.59 3.66 -1.20
N PHE A 170 -15.16 2.81 -0.29
CA PHE A 170 -14.94 1.39 -0.50
C PHE A 170 -16.15 0.61 -0.01
N ASP A 171 -16.63 -0.30 -0.83
CA ASP A 171 -17.71 -1.22 -0.49
C ASP A 171 -17.24 -2.68 -0.58
N ASN A 172 -17.90 -3.57 0.14
CA ASN A 172 -17.61 -5.00 0.19
C ASN A 172 -16.17 -5.32 0.62
N ARG A 173 -15.57 -4.55 1.56
CA ARG A 173 -14.22 -4.85 2.04
C ARG A 173 -14.12 -6.29 2.54
N ILE A 174 -13.11 -7.02 2.07
CA ILE A 174 -12.87 -8.41 2.45
C ILE A 174 -11.90 -8.43 3.63
N VAL A 175 -12.30 -9.08 4.72
CA VAL A 175 -11.46 -9.30 5.91
C VAL A 175 -11.38 -10.77 6.23
N TYR A 176 -10.25 -11.19 6.77
CA TYR A 176 -10.10 -12.48 7.42
C TYR A 176 -10.48 -12.32 8.88
N VAL A 177 -11.45 -13.09 9.32
CA VAL A 177 -11.91 -13.17 10.71
C VAL A 177 -11.30 -14.43 11.30
N PRO A 178 -10.27 -14.33 12.15
CA PRO A 178 -9.71 -15.51 12.79
C PRO A 178 -10.76 -16.14 13.71
N ALA A 179 -10.75 -17.46 13.83
CA ALA A 179 -11.54 -18.13 14.86
C ALA A 179 -11.13 -17.57 16.22
N SER A 180 -12.13 -17.29 17.10
CA SER A 180 -11.88 -16.63 18.38
C SER A 180 -10.81 -17.37 19.18
N PHE A 181 -9.72 -16.69 19.51
CA PHE A 181 -8.67 -17.20 20.38
C PHE A 181 -9.20 -17.22 21.81
N VAL A 182 -9.42 -18.42 22.34
CA VAL A 182 -9.76 -18.56 23.75
C VAL A 182 -8.51 -18.47 24.62
N ASP A 183 -7.34 -18.93 24.12
CA ASP A 183 -6.09 -18.99 24.88
C ASP A 183 -4.84 -18.89 23.94
N GLY A 184 -4.54 -17.72 23.38
CA GLY A 184 -3.24 -17.48 22.75
C GLY A 184 -3.25 -17.31 21.24
N ILE A 185 -2.05 -17.19 20.67
CA ILE A 185 -1.83 -16.97 19.23
C ILE A 185 -1.79 -18.33 18.52
N ASP A 186 -2.62 -18.50 17.49
CA ASP A 186 -2.56 -19.67 16.61
C ASP A 186 -1.35 -19.59 15.67
N TYR A 187 -0.19 -19.99 16.14
CA TYR A 187 1.03 -20.03 15.33
C TYR A 187 1.01 -21.07 14.22
N LEU A 188 0.15 -22.06 14.32
CA LEU A 188 0.11 -23.16 13.37
C LEU A 188 -0.92 -22.92 12.26
N GLY A 189 -1.85 -21.98 12.46
CA GLY A 189 -2.95 -21.75 11.54
C GLY A 189 -3.88 -22.97 11.47
N GLU A 190 -4.08 -23.63 12.62
CA GLU A 190 -4.94 -24.81 12.75
C GLU A 190 -6.39 -24.44 13.03
N THR A 191 -6.64 -23.21 13.48
CA THR A 191 -7.97 -22.70 13.71
C THR A 191 -8.52 -22.10 12.43
N ASP A 192 -9.67 -22.59 12.00
CA ASP A 192 -10.35 -22.12 10.80
C ASP A 192 -10.94 -20.72 11.05
N GLY A 193 -10.30 -19.70 10.50
CA GLY A 193 -10.90 -18.40 10.32
C GLY A 193 -11.71 -18.37 9.03
N VAL A 194 -12.55 -17.36 8.88
CA VAL A 194 -13.39 -17.19 7.70
C VAL A 194 -13.10 -15.85 7.02
N TYR A 195 -13.25 -15.80 5.70
CA TYR A 195 -13.25 -14.56 4.95
C TYR A 195 -14.67 -14.04 4.83
N GLU A 196 -14.86 -12.78 5.16
CA GLU A 196 -16.15 -12.13 5.02
C GLU A 196 -16.02 -10.74 4.40
N ASN A 197 -17.09 -10.31 3.69
CA ASN A 197 -17.25 -8.90 3.38
C ASN A 197 -17.87 -8.20 4.60
N TYR A 198 -17.27 -7.12 5.03
CA TYR A 198 -17.94 -6.19 5.94
C TYR A 198 -18.28 -4.89 5.19
N GLY A 199 -19.15 -4.06 5.77
CA GLY A 199 -19.74 -2.86 5.15
C GLY A 199 -18.82 -2.15 4.17
N GLY A 200 -17.93 -1.33 4.67
CA GLY A 200 -16.99 -0.61 3.82
C GLY A 200 -16.11 0.35 4.59
N VAL A 201 -15.43 1.21 3.86
CA VAL A 201 -14.60 2.27 4.40
C VAL A 201 -14.87 3.56 3.63
N HIS A 202 -15.08 4.65 4.34
CA HIS A 202 -15.13 5.98 3.76
C HIS A 202 -13.84 6.74 4.10
N SER A 203 -13.04 7.03 3.08
CA SER A 203 -11.79 7.79 3.19
C SER A 203 -11.92 9.13 2.50
N ARG A 204 -11.67 10.21 3.22
CA ARG A 204 -11.65 11.57 2.66
C ARG A 204 -10.51 12.38 3.23
N GLY A 205 -9.96 13.24 2.43
CA GLY A 205 -8.80 13.99 2.90
C GLY A 205 -8.25 15.01 1.94
N LEU A 206 -7.09 15.50 2.33
CA LEU A 206 -6.30 16.47 1.59
C LEU A 206 -4.86 15.98 1.52
N GLU A 207 -4.35 15.88 0.33
CA GLU A 207 -2.93 15.63 0.06
C GLU A 207 -2.29 16.90 -0.47
N THR A 208 -1.16 17.28 0.10
CA THR A 208 -0.38 18.44 -0.36
C THR A 208 1.07 18.05 -0.52
N ALA A 209 1.72 18.57 -1.55
CA ALA A 209 3.16 18.50 -1.73
C ALA A 209 3.71 19.85 -2.17
N LEU A 210 4.90 20.17 -1.71
CA LEU A 210 5.62 21.40 -2.03
C LEU A 210 7.09 21.06 -2.24
N GLY A 211 7.69 21.57 -3.31
CA GLY A 211 9.12 21.51 -3.57
C GLY A 211 9.62 22.87 -4.05
N TYR A 212 10.76 23.29 -3.55
CA TYR A 212 11.42 24.50 -3.98
C TYR A 212 12.92 24.30 -4.12
N GLY A 213 13.47 24.63 -5.27
CA GLY A 213 14.91 24.51 -5.57
C GLY A 213 15.56 25.87 -5.76
N TRP A 214 16.77 26.03 -5.23
CA TRP A 214 17.60 27.23 -5.43
C TRP A 214 18.77 26.92 -6.36
N ASP A 215 19.24 27.92 -7.07
CA ASP A 215 20.38 27.78 -7.99
C ASP A 215 21.72 27.49 -7.26
N ASN A 216 21.75 27.66 -5.93
CA ASN A 216 22.91 27.35 -5.08
C ASN A 216 22.95 25.88 -4.59
N GLY A 217 22.16 25.02 -5.18
CA GLY A 217 22.13 23.58 -4.90
C GLY A 217 21.17 23.14 -3.79
N TRP A 218 20.56 24.05 -3.05
CA TRP A 218 19.55 23.71 -2.05
C TRP A 218 18.23 23.31 -2.69
N ARG A 219 17.60 22.30 -2.09
CA ARG A 219 16.23 21.89 -2.37
C ARG A 219 15.51 21.61 -1.07
N LEU A 220 14.34 22.21 -0.88
CA LEU A 220 13.41 21.85 0.19
C LEU A 220 12.21 21.16 -0.41
N SER A 221 11.75 20.09 0.22
CA SER A 221 10.50 19.43 -0.16
C SER A 221 9.70 19.03 1.07
N GLY A 222 8.39 18.96 0.89
CA GLY A 222 7.48 18.53 1.93
C GLY A 222 6.22 17.94 1.33
N ALA A 223 5.65 16.95 2.00
CA ALA A 223 4.35 16.38 1.70
C ALA A 223 3.57 16.18 2.98
N HIS A 224 2.31 16.57 2.97
CA HIS A 224 1.40 16.36 4.09
C HIS A 224 0.12 15.71 3.58
N THR A 225 -0.32 14.68 4.28
CA THR A 225 -1.61 14.03 4.07
C THR A 225 -2.45 14.20 5.33
N TYR A 226 -3.63 14.77 5.16
CA TYR A 226 -4.73 14.64 6.11
C TYR A 226 -5.70 13.60 5.57
N ASN A 227 -5.92 12.53 6.31
CA ASN A 227 -6.80 11.42 5.92
C ASN A 227 -7.78 11.09 7.05
N LYS A 228 -9.06 11.18 6.78
CA LYS A 228 -10.12 10.67 7.65
C LYS A 228 -10.73 9.42 7.01
N SER A 229 -10.19 8.25 7.37
CA SER A 229 -10.74 6.94 6.99
C SER A 229 -11.55 6.38 8.15
N THR A 230 -12.81 6.06 7.91
CA THR A 230 -13.71 5.50 8.92
C THR A 230 -14.44 4.29 8.38
N TYR A 231 -14.74 3.36 9.28
CA TYR A 231 -15.58 2.21 8.95
C TYR A 231 -17.01 2.62 8.68
N LEU A 232 -17.61 1.96 7.70
CA LEU A 232 -19.04 1.96 7.45
C LEU A 232 -19.61 0.65 8.01
N GLY A 233 -20.72 0.70 8.71
CA GLY A 233 -21.39 -0.51 9.19
C GLY A 233 -21.86 -1.40 8.04
N SER A 234 -21.99 -2.69 8.31
CA SER A 234 -22.52 -3.67 7.35
C SER A 234 -24.04 -3.57 7.17
N GLY A 235 -24.71 -2.83 8.06
CA GLY A 235 -26.17 -2.79 8.18
C GLY A 235 -26.74 -3.92 9.05
N ASP A 236 -25.91 -4.82 9.55
CA ASP A 236 -26.25 -5.87 10.51
C ASP A 236 -25.41 -5.69 11.79
N ALA A 237 -26.07 -5.18 12.85
CA ALA A 237 -25.40 -4.86 14.11
C ALA A 237 -24.75 -6.09 14.79
N LYS A 238 -25.31 -7.29 14.60
CA LYS A 238 -24.72 -8.51 15.17
C LYS A 238 -23.43 -8.90 14.44
N ARG A 239 -23.43 -8.68 13.14
CA ARG A 239 -22.26 -8.92 12.31
C ARG A 239 -21.17 -7.91 12.63
N ASP A 240 -21.49 -6.64 12.74
CA ASP A 240 -20.55 -5.59 13.10
C ASP A 240 -19.93 -5.84 14.47
N GLU A 241 -20.75 -6.30 15.46
CA GLU A 241 -20.29 -6.70 16.78
C GLU A 241 -19.33 -7.91 16.72
N ALA A 242 -19.66 -8.94 15.92
CA ALA A 242 -18.81 -10.12 15.76
C ALA A 242 -17.46 -9.82 15.08
N LEU A 243 -17.41 -8.78 14.27
CA LEU A 243 -16.20 -8.30 13.58
C LEU A 243 -15.48 -7.19 14.37
N GLU A 244 -15.98 -6.85 15.58
CA GLU A 244 -15.49 -5.72 16.38
C GLU A 244 -15.43 -4.38 15.63
N ILE A 245 -16.28 -4.21 14.61
CA ILE A 245 -16.33 -3.01 13.80
C ILE A 245 -17.32 -2.03 14.42
N VAL A 246 -16.85 -0.84 14.71
CA VAL A 246 -17.68 0.28 15.16
C VAL A 246 -17.86 1.27 14.02
N GLU A 247 -19.12 1.46 13.58
CA GLU A 247 -19.40 2.45 12.54
C GLU A 247 -18.91 3.85 12.94
N GLY A 248 -18.19 4.51 12.04
CA GLY A 248 -17.60 5.82 12.27
C GLY A 248 -16.25 5.78 13.00
N ALA A 249 -15.83 4.62 13.55
CA ALA A 249 -14.49 4.46 14.10
C ALA A 249 -13.41 4.63 13.00
N GLN A 250 -12.24 5.11 13.38
CA GLN A 250 -11.11 5.26 12.46
C GLN A 250 -10.56 3.90 12.05
N VAL A 251 -10.26 3.72 10.77
CA VAL A 251 -9.62 2.50 10.29
C VAL A 251 -8.26 2.32 10.99
N PHE A 252 -8.04 1.13 11.56
CA PHE A 252 -6.82 0.84 12.31
C PHE A 252 -5.56 0.98 11.43
N GLY A 253 -4.44 1.27 12.06
CA GLY A 253 -3.14 1.42 11.37
C GLY A 253 -3.00 2.69 10.53
N ILE A 254 -4.08 3.41 10.22
CA ILE A 254 -4.08 4.58 9.34
C ILE A 254 -4.06 5.86 10.20
N PRO A 255 -2.98 6.67 10.17
CA PRO A 255 -2.94 7.93 10.89
C PRO A 255 -3.76 9.02 10.17
N LYS A 256 -4.35 9.95 10.93
CA LYS A 256 -5.02 11.13 10.35
C LYS A 256 -4.04 12.10 9.68
N HIS A 257 -2.84 12.18 10.19
CA HIS A 257 -1.81 13.09 9.67
C HIS A 257 -0.52 12.34 9.40
N THR A 258 0.02 12.51 8.20
CA THR A 258 1.38 12.10 7.83
C THR A 258 2.08 13.33 7.25
N LEU A 259 3.29 13.61 7.71
CA LEU A 259 4.12 14.69 7.19
C LEU A 259 5.51 14.17 6.88
N VAL A 260 6.04 14.51 5.72
CA VAL A 260 7.43 14.29 5.35
C VAL A 260 8.02 15.64 4.95
N LEU A 261 9.19 15.96 5.48
CA LEU A 261 9.94 17.15 5.11
C LEU A 261 11.37 16.70 4.77
N SER A 262 11.95 17.29 3.75
CA SER A 262 13.38 17.12 3.46
C SER A 262 14.04 18.43 3.09
N ALA A 263 15.33 18.51 3.42
CA ALA A 263 16.24 19.56 3.01
C ALA A 263 17.50 18.88 2.46
N ASP A 264 17.73 19.10 1.18
CA ASP A 264 18.82 18.48 0.44
C ASP A 264 19.70 19.56 -0.18
N TRP A 265 20.99 19.33 -0.19
CA TRP A 265 21.95 20.18 -0.84
C TRP A 265 22.86 19.38 -1.76
N GLN A 266 23.03 19.85 -2.98
CA GLN A 266 23.90 19.28 -3.99
C GLN A 266 24.95 20.32 -4.39
N GLY A 267 26.21 20.06 -4.05
CA GLY A 267 27.37 20.80 -4.55
C GLY A 267 28.06 20.08 -5.68
N GLU A 268 29.29 20.51 -5.99
CA GLU A 268 30.10 19.87 -7.05
C GLU A 268 30.56 18.48 -6.61
N ALA A 269 31.20 18.36 -5.43
CA ALA A 269 31.74 17.12 -4.91
C ALA A 269 30.90 16.52 -3.77
N TRP A 270 30.20 17.33 -3.04
CA TRP A 270 29.48 16.91 -1.85
C TRP A 270 27.98 17.01 -2.04
N ASN A 271 27.27 16.07 -1.44
CA ASN A 271 25.84 16.18 -1.22
C ASN A 271 25.49 15.83 0.22
N PHE A 272 24.45 16.42 0.75
CA PHE A 272 23.90 16.03 2.03
C PHE A 272 22.40 16.29 2.09
N GLY A 273 21.72 15.53 2.92
CA GLY A 273 20.31 15.71 3.14
C GLY A 273 19.89 15.30 4.55
N LEU A 274 18.84 15.95 4.99
CA LEU A 274 18.14 15.66 6.24
C LEU A 274 16.66 15.52 5.93
N SER A 275 16.05 14.43 6.37
CA SER A 275 14.60 14.25 6.24
C SER A 275 13.97 13.95 7.60
N GLY A 276 12.75 14.43 7.78
CA GLY A 276 11.90 14.15 8.92
C GLY A 276 10.57 13.56 8.45
N ARG A 277 10.11 12.48 9.10
CA ARG A 277 8.81 11.87 8.87
C ARG A 277 8.02 11.84 10.17
N TYR A 278 6.87 12.47 10.17
CA TYR A 278 5.88 12.38 11.24
C TYR A 278 4.75 11.44 10.83
N LEU A 279 4.44 10.48 11.69
CA LEU A 279 3.24 9.65 11.62
C LEU A 279 2.38 9.99 12.83
N GLY A 280 1.16 10.44 12.60
CA GLY A 280 0.21 10.74 13.65
C GLY A 280 -0.23 9.51 14.45
N GLU A 281 -1.02 9.74 15.48
CA GLU A 281 -1.67 8.69 16.25
C GLU A 281 -2.54 7.80 15.35
N ARG A 282 -2.60 6.52 15.67
CA ARG A 282 -3.43 5.51 14.98
C ARG A 282 -3.92 4.49 16.01
N TYR A 283 -4.76 3.60 15.57
CA TYR A 283 -5.32 2.56 16.42
C TYR A 283 -4.77 1.18 16.03
N LEU A 284 -4.67 0.31 17.01
CA LEU A 284 -4.23 -1.07 16.83
C LEU A 284 -5.37 -1.95 16.30
N ASP A 285 -6.60 -1.63 16.67
CA ASP A 285 -7.81 -2.41 16.46
C ASP A 285 -8.93 -1.59 15.80
N ALA A 286 -9.92 -2.29 15.25
CA ALA A 286 -11.05 -1.69 14.54
C ALA A 286 -12.05 -0.99 15.47
N SER A 287 -12.09 -1.39 16.76
CA SER A 287 -12.94 -0.75 17.78
C SER A 287 -12.36 0.57 18.30
N ASN A 288 -11.09 0.86 17.97
CA ASN A 288 -10.33 2.02 18.45
C ASN A 288 -10.08 1.99 19.98
N SER A 289 -9.98 0.80 20.56
CA SER A 289 -9.75 0.61 21.99
C SER A 289 -8.30 0.87 22.39
N GLU A 290 -7.34 0.53 21.52
CA GLU A 290 -5.91 0.71 21.75
C GLU A 290 -5.27 1.68 20.77
N LYS A 291 -4.54 2.66 21.31
CA LYS A 291 -3.83 3.68 20.53
C LYS A 291 -2.35 3.36 20.38
N ILE A 292 -1.82 3.70 19.21
CA ILE A 292 -0.40 3.80 18.94
C ILE A 292 -0.04 5.28 18.89
N ASP A 293 0.90 5.69 19.72
CA ASP A 293 1.38 7.05 19.79
C ASP A 293 1.99 7.54 18.47
N ALA A 294 1.90 8.83 18.25
CA ALA A 294 2.56 9.49 17.14
C ALA A 294 4.11 9.37 17.24
N VAL A 295 4.75 9.29 16.10
CA VAL A 295 6.21 9.20 16.02
C VAL A 295 6.77 10.16 14.98
N THR A 296 7.94 10.75 15.31
CA THR A 296 8.77 11.50 14.36
C THR A 296 10.11 10.79 14.21
N LEU A 297 10.50 10.51 12.98
CA LEU A 297 11.76 9.87 12.62
C LEU A 297 12.58 10.84 11.78
N PHE A 298 13.89 10.88 12.02
CA PHE A 298 14.83 11.67 11.23
C PHE A 298 15.84 10.74 10.56
N ASN A 299 16.18 11.06 9.30
CA ASN A 299 17.24 10.39 8.56
C ASN A 299 18.17 11.44 7.97
N ALA A 300 19.44 11.09 7.84
CA ALA A 300 20.44 11.96 7.24
C ALA A 300 21.32 11.17 6.27
N HIS A 301 21.80 11.84 5.23
CA HIS A 301 22.82 11.28 4.36
C HIS A 301 23.88 12.33 4.03
N VAL A 302 25.07 11.85 3.74
CA VAL A 302 26.21 12.64 3.23
C VAL A 302 26.91 11.80 2.17
N GLY A 303 27.08 12.37 0.98
CA GLY A 303 27.82 11.73 -0.10
C GLY A 303 29.00 12.62 -0.56
N VAL A 304 30.04 12.00 -1.05
CA VAL A 304 31.22 12.67 -1.61
C VAL A 304 31.72 11.97 -2.85
N ASP A 305 31.89 12.72 -3.93
CA ASP A 305 32.64 12.27 -5.11
C ASP A 305 34.15 12.39 -4.79
N LEU A 306 34.87 11.28 -4.92
CA LEU A 306 36.26 11.21 -4.53
C LEU A 306 37.20 11.83 -5.57
N VAL A 307 36.72 12.21 -6.74
CA VAL A 307 37.54 12.87 -7.78
C VAL A 307 38.18 14.17 -7.26
N ASP A 308 37.47 14.91 -6.41
CA ASP A 308 37.95 16.16 -5.82
C ASP A 308 38.97 15.95 -4.69
N ILE A 309 38.98 14.77 -4.09
CA ILE A 309 40.01 14.37 -3.13
C ILE A 309 41.28 13.95 -3.88
N SER A 310 41.15 13.18 -4.95
CA SER A 310 42.25 12.79 -5.81
C SER A 310 41.76 12.44 -7.22
N PRO A 311 42.36 12.99 -8.29
CA PRO A 311 42.04 12.62 -9.67
C PRO A 311 42.16 11.12 -9.98
N ARG A 312 42.96 10.38 -9.20
CA ARG A 312 43.10 8.92 -9.34
C ARG A 312 41.86 8.14 -8.88
N LEU A 313 40.96 8.79 -8.13
CA LEU A 313 39.71 8.22 -7.63
C LEU A 313 38.49 8.64 -8.48
N LYS A 314 38.74 9.09 -9.71
CA LYS A 314 37.69 9.44 -10.66
C LYS A 314 36.75 8.26 -10.87
N GLY A 315 35.44 8.53 -10.82
CA GLY A 315 34.39 7.51 -10.92
C GLY A 315 34.14 6.76 -9.60
N MET A 316 34.70 7.25 -8.48
CA MET A 316 34.44 6.69 -7.16
C MET A 316 33.69 7.69 -6.28
N ALA A 317 32.64 7.23 -5.61
CA ALA A 317 31.86 8.02 -4.66
C ALA A 317 31.64 7.21 -3.36
N VAL A 318 31.56 7.91 -2.23
CA VAL A 318 31.22 7.33 -0.93
C VAL A 318 29.98 8.00 -0.37
N ASP A 319 28.99 7.20 0.04
CA ASP A 319 27.77 7.64 0.68
C ASP A 319 27.64 7.06 2.08
N LEU A 320 27.39 7.91 3.05
CA LEU A 320 27.03 7.58 4.43
C LEU A 320 25.55 7.89 4.62
N THR A 321 24.77 6.90 5.05
CA THR A 321 23.34 7.08 5.37
C THR A 321 23.08 6.65 6.80
N VAL A 322 22.33 7.46 7.54
CA VAL A 322 21.86 7.16 8.88
C VAL A 322 20.34 7.22 8.91
N ASN A 323 19.70 6.08 9.09
CA ASN A 323 18.26 5.97 9.27
C ASN A 323 17.92 5.95 10.77
N ASN A 324 16.76 6.55 11.12
CA ASN A 324 16.33 6.70 12.51
C ASN A 324 17.44 7.34 13.37
N LEU A 325 17.89 8.52 12.99
CA LEU A 325 19.04 9.24 13.55
C LEU A 325 18.96 9.38 15.08
N THR A 326 17.76 9.54 15.62
CA THR A 326 17.50 9.71 17.06
C THR A 326 17.33 8.38 17.81
N ASP A 327 17.45 7.24 17.13
CA ASP A 327 17.25 5.89 17.69
C ASP A 327 15.89 5.73 18.40
N LYS A 328 14.85 6.29 17.79
CA LYS A 328 13.49 6.23 18.34
C LYS A 328 12.95 4.81 18.27
N ARG A 329 12.48 4.27 19.39
CA ARG A 329 11.70 3.02 19.41
C ARG A 329 10.26 3.33 19.10
N TYR A 330 9.66 2.58 18.17
CA TYR A 330 8.30 2.84 17.71
C TYR A 330 7.66 1.59 17.10
N LEU A 331 6.34 1.64 16.94
CA LEU A 331 5.60 0.64 16.16
C LEU A 331 5.45 1.14 14.73
N SER A 332 5.92 0.35 13.76
CA SER A 332 5.97 0.74 12.34
C SER A 332 4.65 0.49 11.61
N GLY A 333 3.92 -0.53 12.00
CA GLY A 333 2.66 -0.94 11.38
C GLY A 333 1.86 -1.85 12.29
N VAL A 334 0.67 -2.19 11.83
CA VAL A 334 -0.22 -3.17 12.46
C VAL A 334 -0.63 -4.19 11.41
N ASP A 335 -0.90 -5.42 11.83
CA ASP A 335 -1.64 -6.38 11.03
C ASP A 335 -3.13 -6.34 11.38
N GLY A 336 -3.97 -6.96 10.59
CA GLY A 336 -5.40 -7.02 10.85
C GLY A 336 -5.81 -7.84 12.09
N GLY A 337 -4.87 -8.54 12.73
CA GLY A 337 -5.10 -9.42 13.87
C GLY A 337 -4.73 -8.82 15.25
N GLY A 338 -4.56 -7.48 15.33
CA GLY A 338 -4.24 -6.80 16.57
C GLY A 338 -2.77 -6.87 16.98
N SER A 339 -1.87 -7.36 16.11
CA SER A 339 -0.43 -7.35 16.34
C SER A 339 0.22 -6.11 15.74
N ALA A 340 1.31 -5.65 16.34
CA ALA A 340 2.07 -4.51 15.87
C ALA A 340 3.51 -4.89 15.54
N PHE A 341 4.04 -4.29 14.48
CA PHE A 341 5.43 -4.49 14.07
C PHE A 341 6.35 -3.46 14.73
N ILE A 342 7.42 -3.91 15.33
CA ILE A 342 8.46 -3.04 15.88
C ILE A 342 9.20 -2.36 14.72
N GLY A 343 9.35 -1.05 14.78
CA GLY A 343 10.10 -0.28 13.80
C GLY A 343 11.61 -0.52 13.89
N ALA A 344 12.30 -0.34 12.76
CA ALA A 344 13.75 -0.51 12.70
C ALA A 344 14.46 0.45 13.65
N PRO A 345 15.47 -0.02 14.41
CA PRO A 345 16.34 0.85 15.20
C PRO A 345 17.20 1.74 14.29
N ARG A 346 18.04 2.60 14.90
CA ARG A 346 19.03 3.35 14.13
C ARG A 346 19.92 2.39 13.34
N ALA A 347 20.04 2.66 12.04
CA ALA A 347 20.90 1.92 11.14
C ALA A 347 21.85 2.89 10.43
N VAL A 348 23.12 2.50 10.35
CA VAL A 348 24.16 3.25 9.64
C VAL A 348 24.66 2.38 8.51
N SER A 349 24.69 2.93 7.30
CA SER A 349 25.26 2.26 6.12
C SER A 349 26.28 3.15 5.43
N VAL A 350 27.32 2.52 4.91
CA VAL A 350 28.33 3.17 4.05
C VAL A 350 28.35 2.40 2.74
N ALA A 351 28.20 3.11 1.63
CA ALA A 351 28.30 2.56 0.29
C ALA A 351 29.49 3.18 -0.43
N LEU A 352 30.26 2.35 -1.16
CA LEU A 352 31.27 2.78 -2.12
C LEU A 352 30.75 2.43 -3.52
N THR A 353 30.60 3.44 -4.36
CA THR A 353 30.26 3.28 -5.78
C THR A 353 31.52 3.44 -6.61
N VAL A 354 31.72 2.55 -7.58
CA VAL A 354 32.87 2.60 -8.52
C VAL A 354 32.34 2.42 -9.93
N ASP A 355 32.53 3.43 -10.77
CA ASP A 355 32.22 3.39 -12.21
C ASP A 355 33.48 2.94 -12.97
N PHE A 356 33.34 1.93 -13.85
CA PHE A 356 34.41 1.32 -14.62
C PHE A 356 34.41 1.76 -16.08
#